data_b035e2d6b8623785e631cd6fac6993d5
#
_entry.id   b035e2d6b8623785e631cd6fac6993d5
#
_cell.length_a   1.000
_cell.length_b   1.000
_cell.length_c   1.000
_cell.angle_alpha   90.00
_cell.angle_beta   90.00
_cell.angle_gamma   90.00
#
_symmetry.space_group_name_H-M   'P 1'
#
loop_
_entity.id
_entity.type
_entity.pdbx_description
1 polymer ?
#
loop_
_entity_poly.entity_id
_entity_poly.type
_entity_poly.pdbx_seq_one_letter_code
_entity_poly.pdbx_strand_id
1 'polypeptide(L)'
;PVTYDLWHSEAEEGQKLVNLIASLSKQGVRHEDIVILTPLSPKDSIADRVGLPTVAKQPVNADGILLASIASFKGLESRVIIIADCTSYADFSLYYIGITRATTKLYILESDAAKRQRISLMREHLNEQRL
;
A
#
# COMPACT_ATOMS: atom_id res chain seq x y z
N PRO A 1 4.92 11.35 5.62
CA PRO A 1 4.03 11.82 4.56
C PRO A 1 3.38 10.67 3.80
N VAL A 2 2.10 10.84 3.51
CA VAL A 2 1.29 9.86 2.78
C VAL A 2 1.03 10.37 1.36
N THR A 3 1.26 9.53 0.37
CA THR A 3 0.92 9.83 -1.02
C THR A 3 -0.21 8.89 -1.46
N TYR A 4 -1.31 9.47 -1.92
CA TYR A 4 -2.42 8.73 -2.49
C TYR A 4 -2.32 8.77 -4.00
N ASP A 5 -2.44 7.62 -4.65
CA ASP A 5 -2.40 7.50 -6.11
C ASP A 5 -3.65 6.78 -6.60
N LEU A 6 -4.36 7.41 -7.52
CA LEU A 6 -5.67 6.96 -7.98
C LEU A 6 -5.53 6.00 -9.16
N TRP A 7 -6.31 4.92 -9.15
CA TRP A 7 -6.42 4.04 -10.30
C TRP A 7 -7.91 3.79 -10.64
N HIS A 8 -8.18 3.58 -11.92
CA HIS A 8 -9.53 3.38 -12.46
C HIS A 8 -9.79 1.94 -12.88
N SER A 9 -8.76 1.13 -13.02
CA SER A 9 -8.86 -0.28 -13.40
C SER A 9 -7.70 -1.07 -12.79
N GLU A 10 -7.85 -2.39 -12.71
CA GLU A 10 -6.78 -3.26 -12.22
C GLU A 10 -5.51 -3.13 -13.06
N ALA A 11 -5.66 -3.01 -14.39
CA ALA A 11 -4.51 -2.84 -15.29
C ALA A 11 -3.75 -1.55 -14.97
N GLU A 12 -4.48 -0.46 -14.70
CA GLU A 12 -3.87 0.82 -14.31
C GLU A 12 -3.20 0.71 -12.94
N GLU A 13 -3.82 0.04 -11.98
CA GLU A 13 -3.20 -0.17 -10.67
C GLU A 13 -1.87 -0.92 -10.81
N GLY A 14 -1.87 -1.99 -11.59
CA GLY A 14 -0.66 -2.78 -11.84
C GLY A 14 0.44 -1.94 -12.47
N GLN A 15 0.11 -1.13 -13.46
CA GLN A 15 1.08 -0.26 -14.13
C GLN A 15 1.64 0.80 -13.17
N LYS A 16 0.79 1.40 -12.36
CA LYS A 16 1.22 2.39 -11.36
C LYS A 16 2.12 1.78 -10.31
N LEU A 17 1.82 0.57 -9.87
CA LEU A 17 2.64 -0.15 -8.91
C LEU A 17 4.04 -0.42 -9.49
N VAL A 18 4.11 -0.94 -10.70
CA VAL A 18 5.40 -1.20 -11.38
C VAL A 18 6.19 0.10 -11.56
N ASN A 19 5.53 1.17 -11.99
CA ASN A 19 6.18 2.48 -12.17
C ASN A 19 6.70 3.05 -10.85
N LEU A 20 5.94 2.90 -9.77
CA LEU A 20 6.34 3.37 -8.45
C LEU A 20 7.59 2.63 -7.96
N ILE A 21 7.63 1.32 -8.10
CA ILE A 21 8.81 0.53 -7.73
C ILE A 21 10.04 0.96 -8.55
N ALA A 22 9.87 1.16 -9.85
CA ALA A 22 10.95 1.63 -10.71
C ALA A 22 11.46 3.01 -10.28
N SER A 23 10.56 3.93 -9.94
CA SER A 23 10.89 5.27 -9.47
C SER A 23 11.66 5.23 -8.14
N LEU A 24 11.20 4.41 -7.20
CA LEU A 24 11.87 4.24 -5.91
C LEU A 24 13.27 3.66 -6.09
N SER A 25 13.42 2.68 -6.97
CA SER A 25 14.73 2.09 -7.28
C SER A 25 15.70 3.12 -7.86
N LYS A 26 15.22 4.01 -8.73
CA LYS A 26 16.04 5.12 -9.27
C LYS A 26 16.49 6.09 -8.19
N GLN A 27 15.70 6.25 -7.14
CA GLN A 27 16.03 7.10 -6.00
C GLN A 27 16.97 6.42 -5.01
N GLY A 28 17.39 5.20 -5.27
CA GLY A 28 18.28 4.44 -4.42
C GLY A 28 17.60 3.64 -3.31
N VAL A 29 16.27 3.53 -3.34
CA VAL A 29 15.55 2.71 -2.37
C VAL A 29 15.70 1.24 -2.75
N ARG A 30 16.22 0.44 -1.83
CA ARG A 30 16.44 -0.99 -2.07
C ARG A 30 15.14 -1.77 -1.91
N HIS A 31 15.00 -2.88 -2.65
CA HIS A 31 13.83 -3.74 -2.55
C HIS A 31 13.57 -4.23 -1.12
N GLU A 32 14.63 -4.51 -0.36
CA GLU A 32 14.50 -4.95 1.04
C GLU A 32 13.93 -3.89 1.98
N ASP A 33 13.91 -2.61 1.56
CA ASP A 33 13.34 -1.50 2.33
C ASP A 33 11.88 -1.21 1.93
N ILE A 34 11.35 -1.95 0.98
CA ILE A 34 9.98 -1.78 0.46
C ILE A 34 9.13 -2.98 0.85
N VAL A 35 7.95 -2.70 1.40
CA VAL A 35 6.93 -3.73 1.65
C VAL A 35 5.65 -3.31 0.92
N ILE A 36 5.07 -4.26 0.18
CA ILE A 36 3.74 -4.10 -0.39
C ILE A 36 2.76 -4.82 0.53
N LEU A 37 1.79 -4.08 1.05
CA LEU A 37 0.72 -4.62 1.87
C LEU A 37 -0.58 -4.66 1.09
N THR A 38 -1.37 -5.69 1.31
CA THR A 38 -2.69 -5.86 0.70
C THR A 38 -3.71 -6.23 1.76
N PRO A 39 -4.96 -5.73 1.66
CA PRO A 39 -6.03 -6.19 2.52
C PRO A 39 -6.49 -7.62 2.20
N LEU A 40 -6.02 -8.16 1.08
CA LEU A 40 -6.34 -9.51 0.58
C LEU A 40 -5.27 -10.51 1.02
N SER A 41 -5.43 -11.78 0.60
CA SER A 41 -4.31 -12.72 0.62
C SER A 41 -3.29 -12.31 -0.44
N PRO A 42 -1.99 -12.44 -0.20
CA PRO A 42 -0.97 -12.03 -1.19
C PRO A 42 -1.16 -12.62 -2.58
N LYS A 43 -1.59 -13.87 -2.69
CA LYS A 43 -1.86 -14.54 -3.97
C LYS A 43 -2.98 -13.88 -4.78
N ASP A 44 -3.86 -13.12 -4.14
CA ASP A 44 -5.00 -12.44 -4.78
C ASP A 44 -4.69 -10.98 -5.11
N SER A 45 -3.53 -10.47 -4.68
CA SER A 45 -3.11 -9.09 -4.91
C SER A 45 -2.71 -8.86 -6.37
N ILE A 46 -2.95 -7.63 -6.84
CA ILE A 46 -2.41 -7.17 -8.12
C ILE A 46 -0.87 -7.29 -8.15
N ALA A 47 -0.23 -7.11 -7.01
CA ALA A 47 1.23 -7.21 -6.90
C ALA A 47 1.78 -8.58 -7.27
N ASP A 48 0.99 -9.64 -7.07
CA ASP A 48 1.39 -11.00 -7.43
C ASP A 48 1.31 -11.25 -8.94
N ARG A 49 0.57 -10.43 -9.68
CA ARG A 49 0.26 -10.64 -11.09
C ARG A 49 1.08 -9.79 -12.06
N VAL A 50 1.84 -8.81 -11.59
CA VAL A 50 2.50 -7.83 -12.45
C VAL A 50 3.99 -8.10 -12.69
N GLY A 51 4.49 -9.25 -12.28
CA GLY A 51 5.87 -9.64 -12.56
C GLY A 51 6.93 -8.96 -11.71
N LEU A 52 6.54 -8.35 -10.59
CA LEU A 52 7.49 -7.79 -9.64
C LEU A 52 8.22 -8.90 -8.87
N PRO A 53 9.47 -8.66 -8.46
CA PRO A 53 10.24 -9.65 -7.69
C PRO A 53 9.77 -9.69 -6.23
N THR A 54 8.54 -10.16 -6.00
CA THR A 54 7.96 -10.25 -4.66
C THR A 54 8.33 -11.55 -3.96
N VAL A 55 8.42 -11.49 -2.64
CA VAL A 55 8.70 -12.65 -1.78
C VAL A 55 7.68 -12.69 -0.65
N ALA A 56 7.37 -13.92 -0.19
CA ALA A 56 6.42 -14.13 0.91
C ALA A 56 7.07 -13.90 2.28
N LYS A 57 8.37 -14.05 2.35
CA LYS A 57 9.19 -13.79 3.55
C LYS A 57 10.45 -13.09 3.10
N GLN A 58 10.96 -12.17 3.92
CA GLN A 58 12.26 -11.56 3.67
C GLN A 58 13.35 -12.48 4.23
N PRO A 59 13.98 -13.31 3.40
CA PRO A 59 15.15 -14.04 3.84
C PRO A 59 16.31 -13.06 4.02
N VAL A 60 17.22 -13.39 4.89
CA VAL A 60 18.48 -12.68 5.04
C VAL A 60 19.17 -12.69 3.67
N ASN A 61 19.46 -11.51 3.09
CA ASN A 61 20.07 -11.31 1.76
C ASN A 61 19.11 -11.46 0.56
N ALA A 62 17.84 -11.15 0.71
CA ALA A 62 16.91 -11.21 -0.42
C ALA A 62 16.82 -9.90 -1.19
N ASP A 63 16.84 -10.00 -2.52
CA ASP A 63 16.56 -8.89 -3.42
C ASP A 63 15.06 -8.66 -3.63
N GLY A 64 14.22 -9.44 -2.96
CA GLY A 64 12.78 -9.41 -3.15
C GLY A 64 12.06 -8.37 -2.31
N ILE A 65 10.96 -7.87 -2.86
CA ILE A 65 10.03 -6.98 -2.16
C ILE A 65 9.05 -7.86 -1.37
N LEU A 66 8.94 -7.65 -0.07
CA LEU A 66 7.98 -8.41 0.73
C LEU A 66 6.56 -8.03 0.31
N LEU A 67 5.77 -9.04 -0.04
CA LEU A 67 4.33 -8.91 -0.28
C LEU A 67 3.60 -9.65 0.84
N ALA A 68 2.84 -8.93 1.64
CA ALA A 68 2.17 -9.48 2.81
C ALA A 68 0.76 -8.91 2.97
N SER A 69 -0.12 -9.66 3.64
CA SER A 69 -1.40 -9.09 4.04
C SER A 69 -1.17 -8.07 5.17
N ILE A 70 -2.02 -7.05 5.24
CA ILE A 70 -1.93 -6.04 6.29
C ILE A 70 -2.03 -6.71 7.67
N ALA A 71 -2.95 -7.65 7.83
CA ALA A 71 -3.14 -8.35 9.11
C ALA A 71 -1.90 -9.12 9.57
N SER A 72 -1.17 -9.75 8.64
CA SER A 72 0.03 -10.51 8.97
C SER A 72 1.23 -9.62 9.31
N PHE A 73 1.21 -8.34 8.91
CA PHE A 73 2.29 -7.38 9.16
C PHE A 73 2.15 -6.65 10.50
N LYS A 74 1.17 -7.00 11.28
CA LYS A 74 0.92 -6.38 12.59
C LYS A 74 2.14 -6.49 13.50
N GLY A 75 2.56 -5.36 14.07
CA GLY A 75 3.72 -5.30 14.95
C GLY A 75 5.07 -5.16 14.25
N LEU A 76 5.09 -5.16 12.92
CA LEU A 76 6.30 -4.98 12.12
C LEU A 76 6.34 -3.56 11.52
N GLU A 77 7.49 -3.17 10.98
CA GLU A 77 7.70 -1.86 10.36
C GLU A 77 8.55 -1.98 9.10
N SER A 78 8.44 -1.01 8.20
CA SER A 78 9.32 -0.87 7.05
C SER A 78 9.52 0.61 6.73
N ARG A 79 10.62 0.93 6.06
CA ARG A 79 10.89 2.32 5.63
C ARG A 79 9.86 2.81 4.64
N VAL A 80 9.54 2.00 3.65
CA VAL A 80 8.56 2.34 2.62
C VAL A 80 7.48 1.28 2.59
N ILE A 81 6.24 1.70 2.78
CA ILE A 81 5.06 0.86 2.67
C ILE A 81 4.25 1.32 1.46
N ILE A 82 3.84 0.35 0.65
CA ILE A 82 2.89 0.56 -0.44
C ILE A 82 1.66 -0.29 -0.16
N ILE A 83 0.50 0.33 -0.03
CA ILE A 83 -0.76 -0.41 0.12
C ILE A 83 -1.41 -0.54 -1.26
N ALA A 84 -1.56 -1.76 -1.72
CA ALA A 84 -2.21 -2.12 -2.96
C ALA A 84 -3.62 -2.67 -2.70
N ASP A 85 -4.40 -2.80 -3.77
CA ASP A 85 -5.74 -3.40 -3.73
C ASP A 85 -6.74 -2.64 -2.84
N CYS A 86 -6.54 -1.34 -2.69
CA CYS A 86 -7.43 -0.51 -1.88
C CYS A 86 -8.67 -0.12 -2.69
N THR A 87 -9.76 -0.87 -2.47
CA THR A 87 -11.05 -0.62 -3.13
C THR A 87 -12.09 0.00 -2.18
N SER A 88 -11.81 -0.01 -0.87
CA SER A 88 -12.73 0.50 0.15
C SER A 88 -11.97 0.73 1.45
N TYR A 89 -12.40 1.72 2.20
CA TYR A 89 -11.94 1.97 3.57
C TYR A 89 -12.98 1.55 4.62
N ALA A 90 -13.93 0.69 4.24
CA ALA A 90 -14.96 0.22 5.17
C ALA A 90 -14.35 -0.48 6.40
N ASP A 91 -13.26 -1.23 6.23
CA ASP A 91 -12.47 -1.77 7.34
C ASP A 91 -11.32 -0.82 7.67
N PHE A 92 -11.66 0.32 8.25
CA PHE A 92 -10.66 1.34 8.59
C PHE A 92 -9.62 0.83 9.60
N SER A 93 -10.03 -0.02 10.54
CA SER A 93 -9.11 -0.59 11.53
C SER A 93 -7.95 -1.34 10.86
N LEU A 94 -8.24 -2.09 9.80
CA LEU A 94 -7.23 -2.80 9.03
C LEU A 94 -6.26 -1.82 8.36
N TYR A 95 -6.78 -0.80 7.67
CA TYR A 95 -5.93 0.21 7.03
C TYR A 95 -5.10 0.98 8.02
N TYR A 96 -5.64 1.29 9.20
CA TYR A 96 -4.90 1.96 10.25
C TYR A 96 -3.65 1.17 10.67
N ILE A 97 -3.75 -0.16 10.75
CA ILE A 97 -2.60 -1.01 11.01
C ILE A 97 -1.53 -0.80 9.92
N GLY A 98 -1.93 -0.85 8.64
CA GLY A 98 -1.01 -0.65 7.52
C GLY A 98 -0.38 0.74 7.51
N ILE A 99 -1.19 1.76 7.70
CA ILE A 99 -0.75 3.16 7.70
C ILE A 99 0.32 3.43 8.75
N THR A 100 0.21 2.80 9.92
CA THR A 100 1.14 3.03 11.03
C THR A 100 2.43 2.22 10.94
N ARG A 101 2.62 1.40 9.90
CA ARG A 101 3.82 0.55 9.75
C ARG A 101 4.97 1.21 8.98
N ALA A 102 4.70 2.32 8.27
CA ALA A 102 5.72 3.03 7.51
C ALA A 102 6.52 3.98 8.41
N THR A 103 7.85 3.88 8.36
CA THR A 103 8.72 4.77 9.16
C THR A 103 9.16 6.00 8.38
N THR A 104 9.14 5.96 7.04
CA THR A 104 9.59 7.07 6.20
C THR A 104 8.53 7.53 5.20
N LYS A 105 8.03 6.62 4.37
CA LYS A 105 7.05 6.93 3.32
C LYS A 105 5.95 5.89 3.24
N LEU A 106 4.74 6.37 2.99
CA LEU A 106 3.57 5.55 2.75
C LEU A 106 2.91 5.95 1.44
N TYR A 107 2.67 4.98 0.58
CA TYR A 107 1.90 5.15 -0.66
C TYR A 107 0.64 4.29 -0.58
N ILE A 108 -0.49 4.86 -0.93
CA ILE A 108 -1.75 4.11 -1.02
C ILE A 108 -2.27 4.24 -2.45
N LEU A 109 -2.36 3.10 -3.14
CA LEU A 109 -2.95 3.01 -4.47
C LEU A 109 -4.43 2.71 -4.30
N GLU A 110 -5.28 3.72 -4.51
CA GLU A 110 -6.71 3.63 -4.20
C GLU A 110 -7.59 3.74 -5.44
N SER A 111 -8.70 3.00 -5.45
CA SER A 111 -9.71 3.09 -6.50
C SER A 111 -10.51 4.41 -6.41
N ASP A 112 -11.29 4.72 -7.46
CA ASP A 112 -12.22 5.84 -7.44
C ASP A 112 -13.17 5.78 -6.25
N ALA A 113 -13.74 4.61 -5.99
CA ALA A 113 -14.68 4.43 -4.89
C ALA A 113 -14.00 4.66 -3.54
N ALA A 114 -12.79 4.12 -3.36
CA ALA A 114 -12.03 4.31 -2.13
C ALA A 114 -11.66 5.79 -1.92
N LYS A 115 -11.24 6.47 -2.98
CA LYS A 115 -10.94 7.91 -2.90
C LYS A 115 -12.14 8.73 -2.48
N ARG A 116 -13.33 8.48 -3.08
CA ARG A 116 -14.55 9.18 -2.70
C ARG A 116 -14.90 8.93 -1.24
N GLN A 117 -14.76 7.69 -0.78
CA GLN A 117 -15.00 7.31 0.60
C GLN A 117 -14.05 8.03 1.56
N ARG A 118 -12.76 8.09 1.22
CA ARG A 118 -11.75 8.79 2.01
C ARG A 118 -12.08 10.28 2.14
N ILE A 119 -12.44 10.93 1.04
CA ILE A 119 -12.81 12.35 1.04
C ILE A 119 -14.05 12.58 1.90
N SER A 120 -15.05 11.71 1.81
CA SER A 120 -16.26 11.80 2.62
C SER A 120 -15.95 11.67 4.11
N LEU A 121 -15.12 10.71 4.49
CA LEU A 121 -14.70 10.51 5.88
C LEU A 121 -13.92 11.72 6.43
N MET A 122 -13.08 12.32 5.62
CA MET A 122 -12.35 13.54 6.00
C MET A 122 -13.29 14.72 6.23
N ARG A 123 -14.31 14.89 5.40
CA ARG A 123 -15.31 15.95 5.55
C ARG A 123 -16.12 15.77 6.84
N GLU A 124 -16.55 14.55 7.14
CA GLU A 124 -17.25 14.23 8.38
C GLU A 124 -16.41 14.59 9.60
N HIS A 125 -15.14 14.23 9.58
CA HIS A 125 -14.21 14.54 10.66
C HIS A 125 -14.05 16.05 10.88
N LEU A 126 -13.92 16.83 9.79
CA LEU A 126 -13.83 18.28 9.87
C LEU A 126 -15.11 18.90 10.39
N ASN A 127 -16.27 18.37 10.00
CA ASN A 127 -17.56 18.86 10.49
C ASN A 127 -17.74 18.60 11.99
N GLU A 128 -17.32 17.44 12.46
CA GLU A 128 -17.34 17.10 13.89
C GLU A 128 -16.47 18.04 14.71
N GLN A 129 -15.32 18.44 14.19
CA GLN A 129 -14.41 19.36 14.87
C GLN A 129 -14.93 20.79 14.95
N ARG A 130 -15.87 21.17 14.10
CA ARG A 130 -16.49 22.51 14.11
C ARG A 130 -17.61 22.66 15.11
N LEU A 131 -18.09 21.57 15.63
CA LEU A 131 -19.11 21.55 16.68
C LEU A 131 -18.44 21.69 18.06
#